data_0a206def125976bac844672d7a99abb8
#
_entry.id   0a206def125976bac844672d7a99abb8
#
_cell.length_a   1.000
_cell.length_b   1.000
_cell.length_c   1.000
_cell.angle_alpha   90.00
_cell.angle_beta   90.00
_cell.angle_gamma   90.00
#
_symmetry.space_group_name_H-M   'P 1'
#
loop_
_entity.id
_entity.type
_entity.pdbx_description
1 polymer ?
#
loop_
_entity_poly.entity_id
_entity_poly.type
_entity_poly.pdbx_seq_one_letter_code
_entity_poly.pdbx_strand_id
1 'polypeptide(L)'
;MTNKLVITNDGSHSIFNPEVNETYHSKHGAIVEAEYIFIKHGFSAVNKKTLTILEIGFGTGLNALLTLQKATQKKVTVNYHTMELYPVNKDKYKKLNFTDLIGMEKDDLLDLHQSEWEKECQITDYFKLTKNKTSLENYTSKTKFDIIYFDAFSPEKQPELWTDIIFKKMHEYLKEDGFLVTYCAKGVVKRTMKAVGFEIVVLDGPPGKRQMTRANKSTSQK
;
A
#
# COMPACT_ATOMS: atom_id res chain seq x y z
N MET A 1 -5.72 24.80 -2.38
CA MET A 1 -7.10 24.25 -2.17
C MET A 1 -7.04 23.15 -1.12
N THR A 2 -8.09 22.95 -0.29
CA THR A 2 -8.06 21.95 0.79
C THR A 2 -8.61 20.60 0.30
N ASN A 3 -8.00 19.51 0.73
CA ASN A 3 -8.50 18.14 0.51
C ASN A 3 -9.97 18.00 0.95
N LYS A 4 -10.79 17.29 0.18
CA LYS A 4 -12.22 17.09 0.44
C LYS A 4 -12.52 15.61 0.70
N LEU A 5 -13.35 15.34 1.72
CA LEU A 5 -13.88 14.00 1.96
C LEU A 5 -14.90 13.67 0.87
N VAL A 6 -14.84 12.47 0.33
CA VAL A 6 -15.77 11.92 -0.65
C VAL A 6 -16.20 10.52 -0.23
N ILE A 7 -17.37 10.07 -0.67
CA ILE A 7 -17.89 8.72 -0.42
C ILE A 7 -17.74 7.92 -1.71
N THR A 8 -17.23 6.71 -1.59
CA THR A 8 -17.10 5.76 -2.69
C THR A 8 -18.30 4.82 -2.77
N ASN A 9 -18.41 4.03 -3.85
CA ASN A 9 -19.62 3.21 -4.09
C ASN A 9 -19.86 2.11 -3.05
N ASP A 10 -18.83 1.69 -2.30
CA ASP A 10 -18.95 0.73 -1.19
C ASP A 10 -19.29 1.39 0.16
N GLY A 11 -19.59 2.71 0.14
CA GLY A 11 -19.90 3.49 1.33
C GLY A 11 -18.68 3.97 2.12
N SER A 12 -17.49 3.54 1.78
CA SER A 12 -16.26 3.97 2.44
C SER A 12 -15.87 5.40 2.05
N HIS A 13 -15.21 6.07 2.96
CA HIS A 13 -14.68 7.40 2.69
C HIS A 13 -13.38 7.34 1.88
N SER A 14 -13.18 8.34 1.05
CA SER A 14 -11.90 8.67 0.42
C SER A 14 -11.66 10.17 0.53
N ILE A 15 -10.46 10.61 0.14
CA ILE A 15 -10.08 12.02 0.13
C ILE A 15 -9.77 12.42 -1.31
N PHE A 16 -10.41 13.48 -1.79
CA PHE A 16 -10.01 14.12 -3.04
C PHE A 16 -8.90 15.12 -2.76
N ASN A 17 -7.76 14.95 -3.45
CA ASN A 17 -6.63 15.87 -3.39
C ASN A 17 -6.70 16.80 -4.62
N PRO A 18 -6.98 18.10 -4.43
CA PRO A 18 -7.10 19.03 -5.54
C PRO A 18 -5.75 19.42 -6.19
N GLU A 19 -4.62 19.22 -5.51
CA GLU A 19 -3.29 19.54 -6.05
C GLU A 19 -2.90 18.54 -7.15
N VAL A 20 -3.19 17.26 -6.94
CA VAL A 20 -2.97 16.22 -7.96
C VAL A 20 -4.23 15.96 -8.79
N ASN A 21 -5.37 16.57 -8.42
CA ASN A 21 -6.67 16.36 -9.05
C ASN A 21 -7.04 14.87 -9.16
N GLU A 22 -6.89 14.14 -8.03
CA GLU A 22 -7.22 12.72 -7.93
C GLU A 22 -7.74 12.38 -6.53
N THR A 23 -8.51 11.28 -6.40
CA THR A 23 -8.90 10.71 -5.11
C THR A 23 -7.86 9.70 -4.66
N TYR A 24 -7.66 9.57 -3.34
CA TYR A 24 -6.74 8.58 -2.76
C TYR A 24 -7.12 7.14 -3.13
N HIS A 25 -8.40 6.86 -3.36
CA HIS A 25 -8.90 5.54 -3.71
C HIS A 25 -9.86 5.60 -4.89
N SER A 26 -10.13 4.43 -5.46
CA SER A 26 -11.12 4.26 -6.50
C SER A 26 -12.52 4.70 -6.05
N LYS A 27 -13.25 5.35 -6.94
CA LYS A 27 -14.68 5.69 -6.70
C LYS A 27 -15.57 4.43 -6.63
N HIS A 28 -15.09 3.29 -7.13
CA HIS A 28 -15.84 2.02 -7.10
C HIS A 28 -15.87 1.37 -5.71
N GLY A 29 -15.00 1.79 -4.79
CA GLY A 29 -14.95 1.32 -3.42
C GLY A 29 -13.51 1.31 -2.91
N ALA A 30 -13.22 2.07 -1.85
CA ALA A 30 -11.88 2.12 -1.30
C ALA A 30 -11.52 0.81 -0.59
N ILE A 31 -12.42 0.31 0.28
CA ILE A 31 -12.20 -0.92 1.03
C ILE A 31 -12.17 -2.12 0.07
N VAL A 32 -13.13 -2.22 -0.84
CA VAL A 32 -13.21 -3.35 -1.80
C VAL A 32 -11.95 -3.43 -2.67
N GLU A 33 -11.43 -2.30 -3.14
CA GLU A 33 -10.20 -2.26 -3.93
C GLU A 33 -8.99 -2.68 -3.10
N ALA A 34 -8.82 -2.11 -1.91
CA ALA A 34 -7.69 -2.40 -1.03
C ALA A 34 -7.68 -3.86 -0.54
N GLU A 35 -8.84 -4.39 -0.14
CA GLU A 35 -9.01 -5.81 0.22
C GLU A 35 -8.64 -6.73 -0.94
N TYR A 36 -9.05 -6.40 -2.15
CA TYR A 36 -8.76 -7.23 -3.31
C TYR A 36 -7.28 -7.23 -3.67
N ILE A 37 -6.66 -6.05 -3.78
CA ILE A 37 -5.30 -5.92 -4.29
C ILE A 37 -4.28 -6.26 -3.20
N PHE A 38 -4.37 -5.60 -2.05
CA PHE A 38 -3.31 -5.64 -1.05
C PHE A 38 -3.51 -6.77 -0.04
N ILE A 39 -4.75 -7.12 0.28
CA ILE A 39 -5.00 -8.21 1.23
C ILE A 39 -5.09 -9.56 0.52
N LYS A 40 -5.98 -9.73 -0.45
CA LYS A 40 -6.17 -11.01 -1.15
C LYS A 40 -4.94 -11.41 -1.96
N HIS A 41 -4.46 -10.50 -2.82
CA HIS A 41 -3.34 -10.77 -3.74
C HIS A 41 -1.97 -10.35 -3.19
N GLY A 42 -1.91 -9.64 -2.06
CA GLY A 42 -0.72 -9.31 -1.30
C GLY A 42 -0.57 -10.21 -0.07
N PHE A 43 -1.05 -9.76 1.08
CA PHE A 43 -0.88 -10.43 2.38
C PHE A 43 -1.27 -11.92 2.37
N SER A 44 -2.45 -12.25 1.87
CA SER A 44 -2.98 -13.62 1.89
C SER A 44 -2.35 -14.55 0.84
N ALA A 45 -1.57 -14.01 -0.09
CA ALA A 45 -0.84 -14.80 -1.07
C ALA A 45 0.46 -15.43 -0.50
N VAL A 46 0.82 -15.09 0.75
CA VAL A 46 2.02 -15.59 1.40
C VAL A 46 1.66 -16.39 2.64
N ASN A 47 2.17 -17.61 2.74
CA ASN A 47 1.97 -18.47 3.91
C ASN A 47 3.23 -18.46 4.80
N LYS A 48 3.40 -17.38 5.59
CA LYS A 48 4.49 -17.22 6.56
C LYS A 48 3.93 -16.79 7.91
N LYS A 49 4.60 -17.16 9.01
CA LYS A 49 4.25 -16.70 10.37
C LYS A 49 4.70 -15.28 10.65
N THR A 50 5.68 -14.79 9.90
CA THR A 50 6.20 -13.43 10.00
C THR A 50 6.36 -12.85 8.60
N LEU A 51 5.84 -11.66 8.38
CA LEU A 51 5.93 -10.91 7.13
C LEU A 51 6.56 -9.54 7.36
N THR A 52 7.36 -9.10 6.40
CA THR A 52 7.87 -7.73 6.34
C THR A 52 7.29 -7.08 5.09
N ILE A 53 6.50 -6.03 5.27
CA ILE A 53 5.77 -5.35 4.19
C ILE A 53 6.26 -3.92 4.06
N LEU A 54 6.44 -3.45 2.82
CA LEU A 54 6.66 -2.05 2.51
C LEU A 54 5.46 -1.51 1.74
N GLU A 55 4.90 -0.41 2.20
CA GLU A 55 3.86 0.32 1.50
C GLU A 55 4.42 1.64 0.96
N ILE A 56 4.13 1.93 -0.29
CA ILE A 56 4.42 3.21 -0.94
C ILE A 56 3.14 4.03 -0.96
N GLY A 57 3.13 5.11 -0.15
CA GLY A 57 1.96 5.95 0.07
C GLY A 57 1.08 5.46 1.23
N PHE A 58 1.36 5.93 2.46
CA PHE A 58 0.51 5.63 3.63
C PHE A 58 -0.89 6.22 3.48
N GLY A 59 -0.97 7.43 2.92
CA GLY A 59 -2.23 8.10 2.60
C GLY A 59 -3.22 8.14 3.76
N THR A 60 -4.36 7.48 3.57
CA THR A 60 -5.44 7.39 4.56
C THR A 60 -5.24 6.30 5.61
N GLY A 61 -4.19 5.49 5.50
CA GLY A 61 -3.91 4.38 6.40
C GLY A 61 -4.75 3.12 6.16
N LEU A 62 -5.54 3.06 5.07
CA LEU A 62 -6.47 1.96 4.81
C LEU A 62 -5.75 0.62 4.64
N ASN A 63 -4.70 0.55 3.83
CA ASN A 63 -3.98 -0.71 3.59
C ASN A 63 -3.31 -1.21 4.88
N ALA A 64 -2.74 -0.29 5.68
CA ALA A 64 -2.17 -0.62 6.98
C ALA A 64 -3.24 -1.16 7.95
N LEU A 65 -4.43 -0.51 8.00
CA LEU A 65 -5.55 -0.92 8.85
C LEU A 65 -6.07 -2.32 8.48
N LEU A 66 -6.28 -2.58 7.19
CA LEU A 66 -6.73 -3.89 6.71
C LEU A 66 -5.67 -4.98 6.97
N THR A 67 -4.38 -4.63 6.82
CA THR A 67 -3.28 -5.56 7.12
C THR A 67 -3.20 -5.85 8.63
N LEU A 68 -3.37 -4.84 9.47
CA LEU A 68 -3.46 -4.99 10.94
C LEU A 68 -4.59 -5.95 11.33
N GLN A 69 -5.79 -5.76 10.76
CA GLN A 69 -6.94 -6.64 10.99
C GLN A 69 -6.61 -8.09 10.63
N LYS A 70 -6.06 -8.33 9.44
CA LYS A 70 -5.73 -9.70 8.98
C LYS A 70 -4.58 -10.32 9.75
N ALA A 71 -3.58 -9.54 10.13
CA ALA A 71 -2.46 -9.99 10.96
C ALA A 71 -2.97 -10.52 12.31
N THR A 72 -3.85 -9.77 12.96
CA THR A 72 -4.47 -10.15 14.23
C THR A 72 -5.36 -11.39 14.08
N GLN A 73 -6.24 -11.43 13.09
CA GLN A 73 -7.13 -12.55 12.81
C GLN A 73 -6.38 -13.86 12.54
N LYS A 74 -5.28 -13.79 11.79
CA LYS A 74 -4.47 -14.94 11.39
C LYS A 74 -3.30 -15.26 12.32
N LYS A 75 -3.06 -14.43 13.34
CA LYS A 75 -1.92 -14.50 14.25
C LYS A 75 -0.58 -14.56 13.50
N VAL A 76 -0.46 -13.69 12.49
CA VAL A 76 0.75 -13.50 11.70
C VAL A 76 1.45 -12.23 12.17
N THR A 77 2.70 -12.31 12.55
CA THR A 77 3.49 -11.13 12.92
C THR A 77 3.86 -10.33 11.68
N VAL A 78 3.50 -9.04 11.64
CA VAL A 78 3.79 -8.13 10.54
C VAL A 78 4.71 -7.01 11.00
N ASN A 79 5.85 -6.86 10.34
CA ASN A 79 6.67 -5.66 10.39
C ASN A 79 6.29 -4.79 9.20
N TYR A 80 5.46 -3.78 9.44
CA TYR A 80 4.91 -2.91 8.41
C TYR A 80 5.70 -1.62 8.31
N HIS A 81 6.31 -1.40 7.17
CA HIS A 81 7.00 -0.16 6.85
C HIS A 81 6.16 0.60 5.83
N THR A 82 6.05 1.90 6.02
CA THR A 82 5.39 2.76 5.03
C THR A 82 6.10 4.10 4.91
N MET A 83 5.87 4.76 3.80
CA MET A 83 6.36 6.12 3.59
C MET A 83 5.24 7.03 3.09
N GLU A 84 5.33 8.30 3.47
CA GLU A 84 4.39 9.34 3.05
C GLU A 84 5.08 10.70 3.11
N LEU A 85 5.11 11.42 2.01
CA LEU A 85 5.72 12.73 1.97
C LEU A 85 4.81 13.82 2.55
N TYR A 86 3.50 13.67 2.33
CA TYR A 86 2.46 14.62 2.72
C TYR A 86 1.38 13.98 3.59
N PRO A 87 1.68 13.68 4.87
CA PRO A 87 0.74 12.99 5.76
C PRO A 87 -0.63 13.67 5.81
N VAL A 88 -1.68 12.86 5.78
CA VAL A 88 -3.06 13.34 5.89
C VAL A 88 -3.28 14.01 7.25
N ASN A 89 -3.85 15.20 7.24
CA ASN A 89 -4.11 15.99 8.44
C ASN A 89 -5.11 15.32 9.38
N LYS A 90 -4.93 15.55 10.69
CA LYS A 90 -5.74 14.99 11.78
C LYS A 90 -7.25 15.19 11.58
N ASP A 91 -7.67 16.39 11.14
CA ASP A 91 -9.08 16.71 10.89
C ASP A 91 -9.70 15.92 9.73
N LYS A 92 -8.89 15.28 8.91
CA LYS A 92 -9.34 14.44 7.81
C LYS A 92 -9.38 12.97 8.21
N TYR A 93 -8.27 12.41 8.72
CA TYR A 93 -8.27 10.98 9.04
C TYR A 93 -9.23 10.62 10.18
N LYS A 94 -9.52 11.52 11.13
CA LYS A 94 -10.52 11.32 12.18
C LYS A 94 -11.96 11.15 11.67
N LYS A 95 -12.24 11.58 10.43
CA LYS A 95 -13.55 11.50 9.81
C LYS A 95 -13.72 10.30 8.88
N LEU A 96 -12.65 9.52 8.68
CA LEU A 96 -12.72 8.31 7.87
C LEU A 96 -13.53 7.25 8.61
N ASN A 97 -14.38 6.53 7.88
CA ASN A 97 -15.31 5.55 8.42
C ASN A 97 -14.89 4.10 8.21
N PHE A 98 -13.60 3.87 7.93
CA PHE A 98 -13.12 2.53 7.61
C PHE A 98 -13.38 1.53 8.72
N THR A 99 -13.05 1.90 9.96
CA THR A 99 -13.21 1.02 11.13
C THR A 99 -14.65 0.59 11.33
N ASP A 100 -15.61 1.50 11.16
CA ASP A 100 -17.05 1.20 11.28
C ASP A 100 -17.49 0.17 10.25
N LEU A 101 -16.97 0.25 9.01
CA LEU A 101 -17.36 -0.64 7.91
C LEU A 101 -16.71 -2.02 7.97
N ILE A 102 -15.53 -2.13 8.57
CA ILE A 102 -14.79 -3.41 8.68
C ILE A 102 -14.87 -4.04 10.06
N GLY A 103 -15.61 -3.43 11.00
CA GLY A 103 -15.81 -3.97 12.35
C GLY A 103 -14.53 -3.94 13.21
N MET A 104 -13.80 -2.83 13.16
CA MET A 104 -12.65 -2.54 14.02
C MET A 104 -12.96 -1.36 14.94
N GLU A 105 -12.16 -1.20 16.00
CA GLU A 105 -12.29 -0.06 16.89
C GLU A 105 -11.73 1.21 16.23
N LYS A 106 -12.37 2.35 16.51
CA LYS A 106 -11.95 3.64 15.94
C LYS A 106 -10.51 3.98 16.27
N ASP A 107 -10.06 3.58 17.44
CA ASP A 107 -8.70 3.83 17.92
C ASP A 107 -7.65 3.07 17.09
N ASP A 108 -7.99 1.95 16.46
CA ASP A 108 -7.06 1.23 15.58
C ASP A 108 -6.52 2.12 14.44
N LEU A 109 -7.40 2.86 13.77
CA LEU A 109 -6.97 3.80 12.71
C LEU A 109 -6.25 5.02 13.31
N LEU A 110 -6.70 5.50 14.47
CA LEU A 110 -6.07 6.64 15.15
C LEU A 110 -4.65 6.30 15.59
N ASP A 111 -4.41 5.12 16.14
CA ASP A 111 -3.10 4.65 16.58
C ASP A 111 -2.12 4.53 15.40
N LEU A 112 -2.58 4.01 14.25
CA LEU A 112 -1.78 3.99 13.02
C LEU A 112 -1.36 5.41 12.60
N HIS A 113 -2.28 6.37 12.60
CA HIS A 113 -1.98 7.75 12.21
C HIS A 113 -1.13 8.49 13.23
N GLN A 114 -1.36 8.27 14.53
CA GLN A 114 -0.73 9.02 15.64
C GLN A 114 0.60 8.40 16.10
N SER A 115 0.93 7.16 15.70
CA SER A 115 2.24 6.57 15.98
C SER A 115 3.36 7.50 15.50
N GLU A 116 4.50 7.46 16.19
CA GLU A 116 5.64 8.33 15.87
C GLU A 116 6.21 8.03 14.47
N TRP A 117 6.61 9.09 13.77
CA TRP A 117 7.36 8.97 12.52
C TRP A 117 8.81 8.63 12.81
N GLU A 118 9.50 7.98 11.86
CA GLU A 118 10.91 7.57 11.93
C GLU A 118 11.24 6.61 13.10
N LYS A 119 10.22 5.98 13.66
CA LYS A 119 10.35 5.06 14.79
C LYS A 119 9.49 3.82 14.60
N GLU A 120 10.02 2.65 14.98
CA GLU A 120 9.22 1.43 15.08
C GLU A 120 8.29 1.53 16.31
N CYS A 121 6.99 1.41 16.08
CA CYS A 121 5.94 1.42 17.10
C CYS A 121 5.23 0.07 17.12
N GLN A 122 5.10 -0.54 18.30
CA GLN A 122 4.25 -1.72 18.51
C GLN A 122 2.79 -1.24 18.56
N ILE A 123 1.97 -1.62 17.57
CA ILE A 123 0.54 -1.27 17.51
C ILE A 123 -0.28 -2.37 18.21
N THR A 124 -0.02 -3.64 17.89
CA THR A 124 -0.61 -4.81 18.55
C THR A 124 0.46 -5.90 18.70
N ASP A 125 0.15 -7.01 19.37
CA ASP A 125 1.06 -8.15 19.50
C ASP A 125 1.52 -8.73 18.15
N TYR A 126 0.71 -8.49 17.09
CA TYR A 126 0.97 -9.01 15.74
C TYR A 126 1.36 -7.93 14.73
N PHE A 127 1.44 -6.67 15.13
CA PHE A 127 1.69 -5.59 14.15
C PHE A 127 2.62 -4.51 14.71
N LYS A 128 3.76 -4.37 14.05
CA LYS A 128 4.70 -3.27 14.24
C LYS A 128 4.65 -2.35 13.04
N LEU A 129 4.66 -1.05 13.29
CA LEU A 129 4.58 -0.01 12.27
C LEU A 129 5.81 0.90 12.33
N THR A 130 6.44 1.09 11.18
CA THR A 130 7.46 2.13 10.98
C THR A 130 7.01 3.05 9.85
N LYS A 131 6.71 4.29 10.18
CA LYS A 131 6.35 5.32 9.20
C LYS A 131 7.54 6.22 8.89
N ASN A 132 7.79 6.49 7.62
CA ASN A 132 8.88 7.37 7.19
C ASN A 132 8.29 8.58 6.45
N LYS A 133 8.57 9.79 6.96
CA LYS A 133 8.13 11.03 6.29
C LYS A 133 9.17 11.45 5.25
N THR A 134 9.14 10.79 4.13
CA THR A 134 10.12 10.99 3.06
C THR A 134 9.51 10.71 1.69
N SER A 135 10.15 11.19 0.63
CA SER A 135 9.83 10.79 -0.72
C SER A 135 10.43 9.41 -1.05
N LEU A 136 9.85 8.72 -2.03
CA LEU A 136 10.33 7.40 -2.45
C LEU A 136 11.76 7.47 -3.02
N GLU A 137 12.11 8.55 -3.69
CA GLU A 137 13.45 8.78 -4.23
C GLU A 137 14.50 8.82 -3.12
N ASN A 138 14.17 9.46 -2.00
CA ASN A 138 15.08 9.66 -0.87
C ASN A 138 15.02 8.51 0.15
N TYR A 139 13.97 7.69 0.13
CA TYR A 139 13.86 6.56 1.04
C TYR A 139 15.01 5.58 0.86
N THR A 140 15.63 5.17 1.96
CA THR A 140 16.67 4.14 1.98
C THR A 140 16.37 3.12 3.07
N SER A 141 16.59 1.84 2.78
CA SER A 141 16.39 0.76 3.75
C SER A 141 17.42 -0.35 3.55
N LYS A 142 17.90 -0.90 4.67
CA LYS A 142 18.65 -2.16 4.69
C LYS A 142 17.71 -3.36 4.85
N THR A 143 16.47 -3.11 5.25
CA THR A 143 15.43 -4.13 5.40
C THR A 143 15.02 -4.67 4.04
N LYS A 144 14.84 -5.98 3.94
CA LYS A 144 14.27 -6.66 2.77
C LYS A 144 12.83 -7.06 3.06
N PHE A 145 11.98 -6.91 2.06
CA PHE A 145 10.53 -7.05 2.19
C PHE A 145 10.03 -8.32 1.50
N ASP A 146 9.08 -8.99 2.11
CA ASP A 146 8.36 -10.11 1.49
C ASP A 146 7.38 -9.59 0.44
N ILE A 147 6.75 -8.43 0.73
CA ILE A 147 5.73 -7.83 -0.13
C ILE A 147 5.97 -6.32 -0.20
N ILE A 148 5.78 -5.75 -1.39
CA ILE A 148 5.66 -4.30 -1.58
C ILE A 148 4.23 -3.99 -2.04
N TYR A 149 3.51 -3.14 -1.30
CA TYR A 149 2.27 -2.50 -1.71
C TYR A 149 2.63 -1.21 -2.43
N PHE A 150 2.48 -1.18 -3.74
CA PHE A 150 2.80 0.01 -4.52
C PHE A 150 1.51 0.78 -4.82
N ASP A 151 1.15 1.70 -3.90
CA ASP A 151 -0.12 2.42 -3.89
C ASP A 151 0.05 3.94 -4.04
N ALA A 152 0.97 4.35 -4.91
CA ALA A 152 1.14 5.74 -5.32
C ALA A 152 -0.03 6.23 -6.19
N PHE A 153 -0.21 7.54 -6.31
CA PHE A 153 -1.13 8.11 -7.31
C PHE A 153 -0.76 7.64 -8.71
N SER A 154 -1.73 7.71 -9.64
CA SER A 154 -1.58 7.15 -10.98
C SER A 154 -0.35 7.68 -11.74
N PRO A 155 0.18 6.91 -12.72
CA PRO A 155 1.31 7.35 -13.53
C PRO A 155 1.10 8.69 -14.26
N GLU A 156 -0.14 9.09 -14.47
CA GLU A 156 -0.49 10.39 -15.04
C GLU A 156 -0.35 11.53 -14.03
N LYS A 157 -0.39 11.22 -12.73
CA LYS A 157 -0.40 12.19 -11.64
C LYS A 157 0.94 12.29 -10.93
N GLN A 158 1.64 11.18 -10.83
CA GLN A 158 2.97 11.08 -10.22
C GLN A 158 3.92 10.26 -11.13
N PRO A 159 4.19 10.68 -12.37
CA PRO A 159 4.99 9.91 -13.32
C PRO A 159 6.40 9.59 -12.78
N GLU A 160 6.95 10.44 -11.91
CA GLU A 160 8.27 10.28 -11.29
C GLU A 160 8.39 9.00 -10.44
N LEU A 161 7.28 8.49 -9.90
CA LEU A 161 7.27 7.27 -9.10
C LEU A 161 7.18 5.98 -9.94
N TRP A 162 6.89 6.08 -11.24
CA TRP A 162 6.65 4.93 -12.12
C TRP A 162 7.80 4.69 -13.12
N THR A 163 9.01 5.07 -12.72
CA THR A 163 10.23 4.98 -13.53
C THR A 163 11.00 3.68 -13.31
N ASP A 164 11.92 3.38 -14.22
CA ASP A 164 12.85 2.25 -14.09
C ASP A 164 13.74 2.37 -12.85
N ILE A 165 14.20 3.58 -12.51
CA ILE A 165 15.00 3.84 -11.31
C ILE A 165 14.23 3.40 -10.05
N ILE A 166 12.97 3.80 -9.95
CA ILE A 166 12.11 3.45 -8.82
C ILE A 166 11.84 1.94 -8.79
N PHE A 167 11.47 1.33 -9.89
CA PHE A 167 11.20 -0.12 -9.91
C PHE A 167 12.45 -0.96 -9.69
N LYS A 168 13.64 -0.51 -10.14
CA LYS A 168 14.90 -1.15 -9.79
C LYS A 168 15.13 -1.13 -8.28
N LYS A 169 14.90 0.02 -7.64
CA LYS A 169 14.96 0.17 -6.18
C LYS A 169 13.97 -0.76 -5.46
N MET A 170 12.73 -0.88 -5.95
CA MET A 170 11.74 -1.81 -5.39
C MET A 170 12.19 -3.27 -5.56
N HIS A 171 12.73 -3.63 -6.72
CA HIS A 171 13.28 -4.96 -6.96
C HIS A 171 14.43 -5.29 -5.99
N GLU A 172 15.32 -4.33 -5.75
CA GLU A 172 16.43 -4.49 -4.79
C GLU A 172 15.93 -4.63 -3.35
N TYR A 173 14.84 -3.97 -2.97
CA TYR A 173 14.28 -4.07 -1.62
C TYR A 173 13.54 -5.39 -1.35
N LEU A 174 13.08 -6.09 -2.36
CA LEU A 174 12.43 -7.39 -2.17
C LEU A 174 13.43 -8.46 -1.74
N LYS A 175 12.97 -9.37 -0.87
CA LYS A 175 13.59 -10.65 -0.61
C LYS A 175 13.54 -11.51 -1.87
N GLU A 176 14.37 -12.56 -1.95
CA GLU A 176 14.13 -13.63 -2.91
C GLU A 176 12.73 -14.19 -2.69
N ASP A 177 12.01 -14.52 -3.75
CA ASP A 177 10.59 -14.91 -3.76
C ASP A 177 9.61 -13.82 -3.30
N GLY A 178 10.09 -12.59 -3.03
CA GLY A 178 9.23 -11.45 -2.75
C GLY A 178 8.56 -10.89 -4.00
N PHE A 179 7.50 -10.10 -3.80
CA PHE A 179 6.77 -9.52 -4.92
C PHE A 179 6.18 -8.15 -4.58
N LEU A 180 5.88 -7.41 -5.63
CA LEU A 180 5.16 -6.14 -5.59
C LEU A 180 3.75 -6.34 -6.13
N VAL A 181 2.75 -5.72 -5.49
CA VAL A 181 1.37 -5.63 -5.99
C VAL A 181 0.97 -4.18 -6.17
N THR A 182 0.22 -3.91 -7.25
CA THR A 182 -0.32 -2.58 -7.55
C THR A 182 -1.61 -2.69 -8.33
N TYR A 183 -2.47 -1.70 -8.15
CA TYR A 183 -3.69 -1.54 -8.94
C TYR A 183 -3.43 -1.22 -10.41
N CYS A 184 -2.24 -0.73 -10.72
CA CYS A 184 -1.90 -0.25 -12.07
C CYS A 184 -1.59 -1.40 -13.01
N ALA A 185 -2.37 -1.52 -14.10
CA ALA A 185 -2.19 -2.55 -15.13
C ALA A 185 -1.74 -1.98 -16.48
N LYS A 186 -1.22 -0.73 -16.51
CA LYS A 186 -0.81 -0.07 -17.76
C LYS A 186 0.37 -0.79 -18.41
N GLY A 187 0.28 -0.94 -19.73
CA GLY A 187 1.30 -1.64 -20.50
C GLY A 187 2.70 -1.02 -20.36
N VAL A 188 2.79 0.32 -20.27
CA VAL A 188 4.06 1.01 -20.07
C VAL A 188 4.66 0.63 -18.72
N VAL A 189 3.89 0.66 -17.64
CA VAL A 189 4.34 0.30 -16.29
C VAL A 189 4.82 -1.14 -16.23
N LYS A 190 4.06 -2.08 -16.80
CA LYS A 190 4.46 -3.50 -16.87
C LYS A 190 5.77 -3.70 -17.64
N ARG A 191 5.97 -2.97 -18.74
CA ARG A 191 7.23 -3.03 -19.50
C ARG A 191 8.41 -2.47 -18.71
N THR A 192 8.21 -1.36 -17.99
CA THR A 192 9.25 -0.75 -17.14
C THR A 192 9.66 -1.71 -16.01
N MET A 193 8.70 -2.32 -15.30
CA MET A 193 8.99 -3.34 -14.28
C MET A 193 9.74 -4.53 -14.87
N LYS A 194 9.30 -5.03 -16.03
CA LYS A 194 9.95 -6.17 -16.70
C LYS A 194 11.39 -5.86 -17.10
N ALA A 195 11.66 -4.65 -17.56
CA ALA A 195 13.00 -4.21 -17.98
C ALA A 195 14.01 -4.20 -16.82
N VAL A 196 13.56 -4.06 -15.58
CA VAL A 196 14.41 -4.09 -14.38
C VAL A 196 14.43 -5.43 -13.66
N GLY A 197 13.90 -6.50 -14.28
CA GLY A 197 14.04 -7.88 -13.79
C GLY A 197 12.82 -8.46 -13.10
N PHE A 198 11.68 -7.76 -13.06
CA PHE A 198 10.45 -8.38 -12.54
C PHE A 198 9.83 -9.37 -13.52
N GLU A 199 9.35 -10.47 -12.99
CA GLU A 199 8.42 -11.35 -13.68
C GLU A 199 6.98 -10.84 -13.46
N ILE A 200 6.29 -10.49 -14.55
CA ILE A 200 4.99 -9.85 -14.48
C ILE A 200 3.87 -10.88 -14.58
N VAL A 201 3.03 -10.91 -13.56
CA VAL A 201 1.77 -11.65 -13.51
C VAL A 201 0.61 -10.67 -13.60
N VAL A 202 -0.19 -10.82 -14.64
CA VAL A 202 -1.43 -10.05 -14.81
C VAL A 202 -2.55 -10.81 -14.14
N LEU A 203 -3.21 -10.18 -13.18
CA LEU A 203 -4.34 -10.74 -12.45
C LEU A 203 -5.62 -10.01 -12.81
N ASP A 204 -6.76 -10.64 -12.60
CA ASP A 204 -8.06 -9.97 -12.69
C ASP A 204 -8.09 -8.79 -11.72
N GLY A 205 -8.72 -7.71 -12.12
CA GLY A 205 -8.83 -6.51 -11.29
C GLY A 205 -9.99 -6.57 -10.29
N PRO A 206 -9.97 -5.67 -9.30
CA PRO A 206 -11.12 -5.46 -8.43
C PRO A 206 -12.32 -4.90 -9.21
N PRO A 207 -13.53 -4.84 -8.62
CA PRO A 207 -14.68 -4.21 -9.25
C PRO A 207 -14.35 -2.84 -9.84
N GLY A 208 -14.75 -2.61 -11.09
CA GLY A 208 -14.44 -1.39 -11.84
C GLY A 208 -13.08 -1.36 -12.55
N LYS A 209 -12.23 -2.34 -12.35
CA LYS A 209 -10.94 -2.49 -13.06
C LYS A 209 -10.83 -3.86 -13.71
N ARG A 210 -10.39 -3.89 -14.98
CA ARG A 210 -10.24 -5.16 -15.70
C ARG A 210 -9.08 -6.02 -15.18
N GLN A 211 -7.98 -5.38 -14.78
CA GLN A 211 -6.75 -6.05 -14.41
C GLN A 211 -6.02 -5.29 -13.29
N MET A 212 -5.20 -6.03 -12.55
CA MET A 212 -4.15 -5.53 -11.67
C MET A 212 -2.81 -6.19 -12.00
N THR A 213 -1.73 -5.73 -11.39
CA THR A 213 -0.39 -6.28 -11.63
C THR A 213 0.22 -6.80 -10.34
N ARG A 214 0.76 -8.02 -10.39
CA ARG A 214 1.75 -8.54 -9.46
C ARG A 214 3.07 -8.70 -10.19
N ALA A 215 4.14 -8.20 -9.59
CA ALA A 215 5.50 -8.26 -10.13
C ALA A 215 6.37 -9.06 -9.16
N ASN A 216 6.74 -10.30 -9.55
CA ASN A 216 7.56 -11.17 -8.74
C ASN A 216 9.04 -10.82 -8.94
N LYS A 217 9.83 -10.86 -7.87
CA LYS A 217 11.28 -10.86 -8.02
C LYS A 217 11.67 -12.24 -8.55
N SER A 218 12.24 -12.29 -9.75
CA SER A 218 12.75 -13.53 -10.32
C SER A 218 13.90 -14.03 -9.46
N THR A 219 13.84 -15.27 -9.01
CA THR A 219 15.02 -15.96 -8.51
C THR A 219 15.98 -16.06 -9.68
N SER A 220 17.16 -15.46 -9.56
CA SER A 220 18.22 -15.65 -10.54
C SER A 220 18.48 -17.16 -10.65
N GLN A 221 18.09 -17.77 -11.77
CA GLN A 221 18.60 -19.12 -12.08
C GLN A 221 20.12 -19.01 -12.10
N LYS A 222 20.75 -19.57 -11.08
CA LYS A 222 22.19 -19.80 -11.06
C LYS A 222 22.55 -20.92 -12.02
#